data_ab978bb6c245b27f75203e51e67fee1d
#
_entry.id   ab978bb6c245b27f75203e51e67fee1d
#
_cell.length_a   1.000
_cell.length_b   1.000
_cell.length_c   1.000
_cell.angle_alpha   90.00
_cell.angle_beta   90.00
_cell.angle_gamma   90.00
#
_symmetry.space_group_name_H-M   'P 1'
#
loop_
_entity.id
_entity.type
_entity.pdbx_description
1 polymer ?
#
loop_
_entity_poly.entity_id
_entity_poly.type
_entity_poly.pdbx_seq_one_letter_code
_entity_poly.pdbx_strand_id
1 'polypeptide(L)'
;AVKLPPINNYPSRREWESACWKKIVGSEELLFLLISSYERHNIVMRAATLEGLASRKSYKEIGDELWLSSQTISSIKKAIRICNL
;
A
#
# COMPACT_ATOMS: atom_id res chain seq x y z
N ALA A 1 11.18 -11.04 17.71
CA ALA A 1 10.91 -9.77 18.34
C ALA A 1 11.08 -8.62 17.36
N VAL A 2 10.18 -7.67 17.41
CA VAL A 2 10.22 -6.49 16.55
C VAL A 2 11.24 -5.50 17.11
N LYS A 3 12.27 -5.19 16.32
CA LYS A 3 13.25 -4.20 16.71
C LYS A 3 13.28 -3.08 15.68
N LEU A 4 12.72 -1.95 16.07
CA LEU A 4 12.80 -0.75 15.26
C LEU A 4 13.96 0.12 15.74
N PRO A 5 14.57 0.94 14.86
CA PRO A 5 15.64 1.83 15.28
C PRO A 5 15.12 2.86 16.28
N PRO A 6 15.96 3.30 17.24
CA PRO A 6 15.53 4.31 18.21
C PRO A 6 15.22 5.64 17.56
N ILE A 7 14.09 6.23 17.93
CA ILE A 7 13.66 7.50 17.36
C ILE A 7 14.67 8.63 17.61
N ASN A 8 15.39 8.56 18.71
CA ASN A 8 16.35 9.61 19.08
C ASN A 8 17.57 9.67 18.16
N ASN A 9 17.80 8.64 17.35
CA ASN A 9 18.93 8.62 16.41
C ASN A 9 18.65 9.36 15.11
N TYR A 10 17.46 9.93 14.97
CA TYR A 10 17.05 10.57 13.72
C TYR A 10 16.73 12.04 13.95
N PRO A 11 17.06 12.91 12.98
CA PRO A 11 16.82 14.33 13.12
C PRO A 11 15.34 14.72 13.06
N SER A 12 14.49 13.85 12.51
CA SER A 12 13.05 14.12 12.42
C SER A 12 12.26 12.82 12.51
N ARG A 13 11.02 12.95 12.93
CA ARG A 13 10.09 11.83 12.98
C ARG A 13 9.89 11.22 11.60
N ARG A 14 9.87 12.04 10.58
CA ARG A 14 9.67 11.59 9.20
C ARG A 14 10.79 10.67 8.73
N GLU A 15 12.03 11.02 9.05
CA GLU A 15 13.17 10.19 8.69
C GLU A 15 13.17 8.87 9.48
N TRP A 16 12.79 8.94 10.74
CA TRP A 16 12.63 7.75 11.55
C TRP A 16 11.56 6.81 10.99
N GLU A 17 10.39 7.36 10.65
CA GLU A 17 9.32 6.55 10.05
C GLU A 17 9.76 5.89 8.76
N SER A 18 10.51 6.60 7.93
CA SER A 18 11.02 6.07 6.68
C SER A 18 11.97 4.89 6.92
N ALA A 19 12.85 5.01 7.92
CA ALA A 19 13.77 3.95 8.29
C ALA A 19 13.02 2.72 8.84
N CYS A 20 12.00 2.96 9.66
CA CYS A 20 11.15 1.90 10.18
C CYS A 20 10.42 1.17 9.06
N TRP A 21 9.88 1.93 8.12
CA TRP A 21 9.14 1.37 6.98
C TRP A 21 10.02 0.45 6.15
N LYS A 22 11.24 0.86 5.86
CA LYS A 22 12.19 0.04 5.12
C LYS A 22 12.46 -1.28 5.82
N LYS A 23 12.56 -1.24 7.14
CA LYS A 23 12.79 -2.43 7.94
C LYS A 23 11.59 -3.36 7.92
N ILE A 24 10.40 -2.80 8.02
CA ILE A 24 9.14 -3.56 7.98
C ILE A 24 8.98 -4.24 6.63
N VAL A 25 9.15 -3.49 5.54
CA VAL A 25 8.99 -4.01 4.18
C VAL A 25 10.03 -5.07 3.86
N GLY A 26 11.21 -4.96 4.46
CA GLY A 26 12.28 -5.94 4.26
C GLY A 26 12.02 -7.29 4.94
N SER A 27 10.99 -7.37 5.78
CA SER A 27 10.65 -8.62 6.48
C SER A 27 9.20 -8.99 6.20
N GLU A 28 8.99 -10.01 5.39
CA GLU A 28 7.65 -10.52 5.08
C GLU A 28 6.93 -10.96 6.36
N GLU A 29 7.64 -11.65 7.24
CA GLU A 29 7.07 -12.11 8.50
C GLU A 29 6.60 -10.95 9.38
N LEU A 30 7.42 -9.93 9.49
CA LEU A 30 7.09 -8.74 10.29
C LEU A 30 5.87 -8.02 9.69
N LEU A 31 5.86 -7.84 8.39
CA LEU A 31 4.75 -7.22 7.68
C LEU A 31 3.45 -7.98 7.94
N PHE A 32 3.51 -9.30 7.83
CA PHE A 32 2.34 -10.16 8.06
C PHE A 32 1.79 -10.03 9.48
N LEU A 33 2.67 -9.90 10.47
CA LEU A 33 2.26 -9.75 11.86
C LEU A 33 1.60 -8.40 12.14
N LEU A 34 2.02 -7.35 11.44
CA LEU A 34 1.55 -6.00 11.71
C LEU A 34 0.30 -5.61 10.94
N ILE A 35 0.03 -6.26 9.84
CA ILE A 35 -1.10 -5.92 8.96
C ILE A 35 -2.30 -6.79 9.27
N SER A 36 -3.45 -6.16 9.48
CA SER A 36 -4.72 -6.89 9.68
C SER A 36 -5.19 -7.47 8.35
N SER A 37 -6.14 -8.42 8.43
CA SER A 37 -6.76 -8.99 7.23
C SER A 37 -7.40 -7.92 6.34
N TYR A 38 -8.02 -6.94 6.96
CA TYR A 38 -8.68 -5.85 6.24
C TYR A 38 -7.66 -4.98 5.51
N GLU A 39 -6.56 -4.64 6.18
CA GLU A 39 -5.50 -3.85 5.57
C GLU A 39 -4.84 -4.60 4.41
N ARG A 40 -4.62 -5.90 4.60
CA ARG A 40 -4.06 -6.75 3.55
C ARG A 40 -4.98 -6.79 2.33
N HIS A 41 -6.29 -6.92 2.57
CA HIS A 41 -7.28 -6.88 1.50
C HIS A 41 -7.18 -5.57 0.71
N ASN A 42 -7.11 -4.45 1.40
CA ASN A 42 -7.01 -3.13 0.76
C ASN A 42 -5.74 -3.00 -0.08
N ILE A 43 -4.62 -3.50 0.41
CA ILE A 43 -3.37 -3.47 -0.33
C ILE A 43 -3.48 -4.30 -1.60
N VAL A 44 -4.07 -5.49 -1.51
CA VAL A 44 -4.26 -6.37 -2.66
C VAL A 44 -5.17 -5.71 -3.70
N MET A 45 -6.26 -5.08 -3.26
CA MET A 45 -7.16 -4.39 -4.17
C MET A 45 -6.49 -3.22 -4.87
N ARG A 46 -5.64 -2.48 -4.16
CA ARG A 46 -4.87 -1.39 -4.76
C ARG A 46 -3.86 -1.91 -5.78
N ALA A 47 -3.16 -2.98 -5.45
CA ALA A 47 -2.20 -3.57 -6.36
C ALA A 47 -2.88 -4.11 -7.62
N ALA A 48 -4.00 -4.80 -7.46
CA ALA A 48 -4.76 -5.34 -8.59
C ALA A 48 -5.32 -4.22 -9.47
N THR A 49 -5.79 -3.13 -8.85
CA THR A 49 -6.27 -1.96 -9.59
C THR A 49 -5.14 -1.31 -10.38
N LEU A 50 -3.98 -1.17 -9.77
CA LEU A 50 -2.80 -0.62 -10.45
C LEU A 50 -2.42 -1.47 -11.66
N GLU A 51 -2.42 -2.78 -11.51
CA GLU A 51 -2.13 -3.71 -12.60
C GLU A 51 -3.15 -3.56 -13.73
N GLY A 52 -4.43 -3.47 -13.38
CA GLY A 52 -5.48 -3.27 -14.37
C GLY A 52 -5.33 -1.97 -15.15
N LEU A 53 -5.04 -0.88 -14.43
CA LEU A 53 -4.83 0.42 -15.07
C LEU A 53 -3.58 0.43 -15.96
N ALA A 54 -2.51 -0.22 -15.52
CA ALA A 54 -1.28 -0.35 -16.32
C ALA A 54 -1.51 -1.17 -17.57
N SER A 55 -2.43 -2.13 -17.52
CA SER A 55 -2.82 -2.95 -18.66
C SER A 55 -3.88 -2.29 -19.52
N ARG A 56 -4.21 -1.03 -19.25
CA ARG A 56 -5.19 -0.23 -19.99
C ARG A 56 -6.61 -0.79 -19.97
N LYS A 57 -6.96 -1.46 -18.88
CA LYS A 57 -8.33 -1.91 -18.67
C LYS A 57 -9.21 -0.71 -18.34
N SER A 58 -10.46 -0.77 -18.77
CA SER A 58 -11.43 0.26 -18.40
C SER A 58 -11.83 0.13 -16.93
N TYR A 59 -12.38 1.19 -16.36
CA TYR A 59 -12.90 1.14 -14.99
C TYR A 59 -13.99 0.08 -14.86
N LYS A 60 -14.80 -0.10 -15.89
CA LYS A 60 -15.84 -1.12 -15.89
C LYS A 60 -15.25 -2.52 -15.80
N GLU A 61 -14.22 -2.80 -16.59
CA GLU A 61 -13.56 -4.10 -16.56
C GLU A 61 -12.93 -4.39 -15.20
N ILE A 62 -12.23 -3.41 -14.65
CA ILE A 62 -11.61 -3.55 -13.33
C ILE A 62 -12.68 -3.76 -12.25
N GLY A 63 -13.74 -2.97 -12.32
CA GLY A 63 -14.84 -3.05 -11.36
C GLY A 63 -15.53 -4.41 -11.41
N ASP A 64 -15.73 -4.95 -12.60
CA ASP A 64 -16.36 -6.26 -12.75
C ASP A 64 -15.45 -7.38 -12.24
N GLU A 65 -14.16 -7.29 -12.47
CA GLU A 65 -13.21 -8.31 -12.03
C GLU A 65 -13.01 -8.28 -10.50
N LEU A 66 -12.94 -7.09 -9.92
CA LEU A 66 -12.60 -6.91 -8.51
C LEU A 66 -13.78 -6.57 -7.62
N TRP A 67 -14.96 -6.49 -8.18
CA TRP A 67 -16.19 -6.07 -7.47
C TRP A 67 -16.03 -4.69 -6.81
N LEU A 68 -15.47 -3.75 -7.56
CA LEU A 68 -15.27 -2.38 -7.10
C LEU A 68 -16.13 -1.42 -7.90
N SER A 69 -16.59 -0.36 -7.23
CA SER A 69 -17.29 0.73 -7.91
C SER A 69 -16.28 1.61 -8.66
N SER A 70 -16.76 2.33 -9.68
CA SER A 70 -15.93 3.29 -10.41
C SER A 70 -15.36 4.36 -9.48
N GLN A 71 -16.14 4.74 -8.47
CA GLN A 71 -15.72 5.73 -7.49
C GLN A 71 -14.55 5.22 -6.65
N THR A 72 -14.61 3.96 -6.24
CA THR A 72 -13.53 3.34 -5.48
C THR A 72 -12.26 3.25 -6.33
N ILE A 73 -12.38 2.84 -7.59
CA ILE A 73 -11.25 2.78 -8.52
C ILE A 73 -10.63 4.16 -8.70
N SER A 74 -11.45 5.19 -8.87
CA SER A 74 -10.97 6.56 -8.99
C SER A 74 -10.21 7.00 -7.76
N SER A 75 -10.70 6.67 -6.57
CA SER A 75 -10.02 6.98 -5.30
C SER A 75 -8.67 6.29 -5.20
N ILE A 76 -8.62 5.02 -5.59
CA ILE A 76 -7.36 4.25 -5.59
C ILE A 76 -6.37 4.87 -6.57
N LYS A 77 -6.82 5.25 -7.75
CA LYS A 77 -5.97 5.88 -8.76
C LYS A 77 -5.37 7.18 -8.24
N LYS A 78 -6.16 8.00 -7.56
CA LYS A 78 -5.67 9.24 -6.97
C LYS A 78 -4.61 8.98 -5.90
N ALA A 79 -4.82 7.99 -5.05
CA ALA A 79 -3.87 7.64 -4.01
C ALA A 79 -2.54 7.18 -4.60
N ILE A 80 -2.58 6.38 -5.66
CA ILE A 80 -1.38 5.91 -6.36
C ILE A 80 -0.62 7.08 -6.97
N ARG A 81 -1.31 8.02 -7.58
CA ARG A 81 -0.68 9.21 -8.18
C ARG A 81 -0.02 10.10 -7.13
N ILE A 82 -0.66 10.26 -5.98
CA ILE A 82 -0.10 11.04 -4.88
C ILE A 82 1.22 10.43 -4.40
N CYS A 83 1.29 9.11 -4.37
CA CYS A 83 2.51 8.41 -3.98
C CYS A 83 3.60 8.45 -5.05
N ASN A 84 3.30 9.01 -6.20
CA ASN A 84 4.25 9.22 -7.28
C ASN A 84 4.96 7.93 -7.73
N LEU A 85 4.17 6.96 -8.03
CA LEU A 85 4.67 5.70 -8.56
C LEU A 85 4.86 5.76 -10.06
#